data_9409edc48fa2d690418bd167851856a8
#
_entry.id   9409edc48fa2d690418bd167851856a8
#
_cell.length_a   1.000
_cell.length_b   1.000
_cell.length_c   1.000
_cell.angle_alpha   90.00
_cell.angle_beta   90.00
_cell.angle_gamma   90.00
#
_symmetry.space_group_name_H-M   'P 1'
#
loop_
_entity.id
_entity.type
_entity.pdbx_description
1 polymer ?
#
loop_
_entity_poly.entity_id
_entity_poly.type
_entity_poly.pdbx_seq_one_letter_code
_entity_poly.pdbx_strand_id
1 'polypeptide(L)'
;MTQPVSVDIVADLVCPWCWLGKRNWDAALKQVPNIKVQTVWRPYQLDPAIAREGAPYRDYMKSKFSGEKAEQWKAMRDYLEQSAPGAGIEFNFDGIKHRPNTLNAHRLMRWAAGQSKSDAAAEALFEAFFKDNRDIGDIAVLIELAGDIGLEAPIVGELLASDKDEKAVWDEEMFYRKLGVSGVPTYIFNGRFAVSGAQEPGVLADAIREASQMPPEENADEGEV
;
A
#
# COMPACT_ATOMS: atom_id res chain seq x y z
N MET A 1 -17.20 25.46 -5.08
CA MET A 1 -16.71 24.40 -4.19
C MET A 1 -15.43 23.90 -4.81
N THR A 2 -14.31 23.94 -4.08
CA THR A 2 -13.04 23.39 -4.55
C THR A 2 -13.18 21.88 -4.75
N GLN A 3 -12.69 21.36 -5.87
CA GLN A 3 -12.64 19.91 -6.11
C GLN A 3 -11.76 19.24 -5.04
N PRO A 4 -12.09 18.02 -4.62
CA PRO A 4 -11.22 17.29 -3.71
C PRO A 4 -9.89 16.97 -4.39
N VAL A 5 -8.80 17.01 -3.61
CA VAL A 5 -7.50 16.52 -4.07
C VAL A 5 -7.57 15.00 -4.17
N SER A 6 -7.33 14.45 -5.35
CA SER A 6 -7.23 13.00 -5.56
C SER A 6 -5.79 12.55 -5.31
N VAL A 7 -5.60 11.49 -4.52
CA VAL A 7 -4.27 10.95 -4.25
C VAL A 7 -4.29 9.44 -4.40
N ASP A 8 -3.55 8.93 -5.38
CA ASP A 8 -3.27 7.51 -5.51
C ASP A 8 -2.06 7.16 -4.65
N ILE A 9 -2.21 6.19 -3.75
CA ILE A 9 -1.12 5.63 -2.94
C ILE A 9 -0.75 4.27 -3.51
N VAL A 10 0.34 4.21 -4.26
CA VAL A 10 0.88 2.96 -4.80
C VAL A 10 1.70 2.28 -3.71
N ALA A 11 1.32 1.07 -3.32
CA ALA A 11 1.90 0.38 -2.15
C ALA A 11 1.89 -1.15 -2.29
N ASP A 12 2.77 -1.81 -1.52
CA ASP A 12 2.72 -3.26 -1.28
C ASP A 12 2.56 -3.54 0.23
N LEU A 13 1.71 -4.49 0.56
CA LEU A 13 1.32 -4.82 1.95
C LEU A 13 2.42 -5.54 2.75
N VAL A 14 3.54 -5.86 2.10
CA VAL A 14 4.75 -6.43 2.70
C VAL A 14 5.95 -5.48 2.64
N CYS A 15 5.68 -4.21 2.33
CA CYS A 15 6.68 -3.15 2.35
C CYS A 15 6.61 -2.39 3.68
N PRO A 16 7.63 -2.45 4.54
CA PRO A 16 7.59 -1.77 5.83
C PRO A 16 7.57 -0.24 5.70
N TRP A 17 8.17 0.28 4.63
CA TRP A 17 8.07 1.70 4.29
C TRP A 17 6.64 2.12 3.92
N CYS A 18 5.83 1.20 3.35
CA CYS A 18 4.44 1.51 3.04
C CYS A 18 3.60 1.65 4.32
N TRP A 19 3.87 0.84 5.35
CA TRP A 19 3.19 1.01 6.63
C TRP A 19 3.59 2.32 7.33
N LEU A 20 4.90 2.62 7.41
CA LEU A 20 5.37 3.91 7.93
C LEU A 20 4.78 5.08 7.11
N GLY A 21 4.79 4.95 5.79
CA GLY A 21 4.22 5.95 4.89
C GLY A 21 2.72 6.16 5.10
N LYS A 22 1.95 5.09 5.37
CA LYS A 22 0.53 5.20 5.74
C LYS A 22 0.34 6.03 7.00
N ARG A 23 1.10 5.74 8.05
CA ARG A 23 1.01 6.50 9.31
C ARG A 23 1.39 7.97 9.14
N ASN A 24 2.42 8.23 8.35
CA ASN A 24 2.82 9.61 8.00
C ASN A 24 1.73 10.31 7.17
N TRP A 25 1.08 9.58 6.25
CA TRP A 25 -0.06 10.08 5.49
C TRP A 25 -1.25 10.44 6.39
N ASP A 26 -1.62 9.58 7.33
CA ASP A 26 -2.68 9.85 8.30
C ASP A 26 -2.38 11.09 9.15
N ALA A 27 -1.11 11.28 9.51
CA ALA A 27 -0.65 12.47 10.23
C ALA A 27 -0.65 13.74 9.34
N ALA A 28 -0.33 13.60 8.05
CA ALA A 28 -0.39 14.70 7.08
C ALA A 28 -1.83 15.20 6.86
N LEU A 29 -2.79 14.29 6.73
CA LEU A 29 -4.21 14.64 6.59
C LEU A 29 -4.72 15.49 7.77
N LYS A 30 -4.25 15.22 8.98
CA LYS A 30 -4.59 16.02 10.18
C LYS A 30 -4.02 17.45 10.13
N GLN A 31 -2.96 17.70 9.34
CA GLN A 31 -2.36 19.03 9.17
C GLN A 31 -3.08 19.88 8.10
N VAL A 32 -3.99 19.28 7.35
CA VAL A 32 -4.75 19.95 6.27
C VAL A 32 -6.26 19.72 6.40
N PRO A 33 -6.89 19.94 7.57
CA PRO A 33 -8.27 19.53 7.85
C PRO A 33 -9.31 20.24 6.96
N ASN A 34 -8.94 21.35 6.35
CA ASN A 34 -9.82 22.16 5.49
C ASN A 34 -9.73 21.76 4.00
N ILE A 35 -8.85 20.83 3.63
CA ILE A 35 -8.70 20.34 2.26
C ILE A 35 -9.37 18.99 2.18
N LYS A 36 -10.37 18.84 1.30
CA LYS A 36 -10.97 17.54 1.04
C LYS A 36 -10.01 16.71 0.20
N VAL A 37 -9.56 15.58 0.75
CA VAL A 37 -8.67 14.63 0.07
C VAL A 37 -9.42 13.32 -0.17
N GLN A 38 -9.29 12.78 -1.36
CA GLN A 38 -9.76 11.46 -1.72
C GLN A 38 -8.54 10.55 -1.94
N THR A 39 -8.33 9.62 -1.04
CA THR A 39 -7.22 8.65 -1.11
C THR A 39 -7.69 7.36 -1.77
N VAL A 40 -6.89 6.85 -2.70
CA VAL A 40 -7.12 5.56 -3.36
C VAL A 40 -5.84 4.73 -3.29
N TRP A 41 -5.94 3.53 -2.70
CA TRP A 41 -4.84 2.58 -2.65
C TRP A 41 -4.71 1.83 -3.96
N ARG A 42 -3.46 1.72 -4.47
CA ARG A 42 -3.13 1.10 -5.75
C ARG A 42 -2.15 -0.06 -5.57
N PRO A 43 -2.37 -1.18 -6.25
CA PRO A 43 -1.54 -2.35 -6.08
C PRO A 43 -0.15 -2.17 -6.66
N TYR A 44 0.83 -2.71 -5.95
CA TYR A 44 2.20 -2.87 -6.41
C TYR A 44 2.82 -4.07 -5.70
N GLN A 45 3.27 -5.07 -6.43
CA GLN A 45 3.95 -6.22 -5.86
C GLN A 45 5.46 -6.02 -5.96
N LEU A 46 6.16 -5.93 -4.82
CA LEU A 46 7.64 -5.82 -4.78
C LEU A 46 8.32 -7.03 -5.43
N ASP A 47 7.63 -8.16 -5.45
CA ASP A 47 8.09 -9.40 -6.04
C ASP A 47 6.94 -10.17 -6.70
N PRO A 48 6.52 -9.73 -7.92
CA PRO A 48 5.40 -10.37 -8.62
C PRO A 48 5.72 -11.80 -9.11
N ALA A 49 7.00 -12.19 -9.10
CA ALA A 49 7.45 -13.51 -9.53
C ALA A 49 7.47 -14.55 -8.39
N ILE A 50 7.21 -14.13 -7.13
CA ILE A 50 7.17 -15.09 -6.02
C ILE A 50 6.00 -16.07 -6.23
N ALA A 51 6.23 -17.36 -5.94
CA ALA A 51 5.21 -18.37 -6.05
C ALA A 51 3.94 -18.03 -5.26
N ARG A 52 2.79 -18.55 -5.68
CA ARG A 52 1.50 -18.32 -5.00
C ARG A 52 1.53 -18.71 -3.53
N GLU A 53 2.25 -19.76 -3.23
CA GLU A 53 2.46 -20.28 -1.88
C GLU A 53 3.43 -19.44 -1.08
N GLY A 54 4.06 -18.42 -1.69
CA GLY A 54 5.09 -17.61 -1.06
C GLY A 54 6.42 -18.35 -0.90
N ALA A 55 7.21 -17.94 0.10
CA ALA A 55 8.52 -18.54 0.37
C ALA A 55 8.89 -18.43 1.86
N PRO A 56 9.77 -19.29 2.39
CA PRO A 56 10.35 -19.10 3.71
C PRO A 56 11.05 -17.74 3.80
N TYR A 57 10.64 -16.90 4.75
CA TYR A 57 11.07 -15.50 4.83
C TYR A 57 12.59 -15.36 4.93
N ARG A 58 13.24 -16.21 5.75
CA ARG A 58 14.69 -16.18 5.94
C ARG A 58 15.46 -16.46 4.65
N ASP A 59 14.99 -17.41 3.85
CA ASP A 59 15.67 -17.79 2.61
C ASP A 59 15.45 -16.72 1.53
N TYR A 60 14.24 -16.18 1.46
CA TYR A 60 13.91 -15.04 0.60
C TYR A 60 14.82 -13.83 0.93
N MET A 61 14.94 -13.46 2.22
CA MET A 61 15.75 -12.32 2.63
C MET A 61 17.24 -12.53 2.34
N LYS A 62 17.77 -13.74 2.57
CA LYS A 62 19.16 -14.08 2.22
C LYS A 62 19.41 -13.98 0.72
N SER A 63 18.46 -14.42 -0.10
CA SER A 63 18.57 -14.33 -1.56
C SER A 63 18.54 -12.88 -2.04
N LYS A 64 17.62 -12.08 -1.49
CA LYS A 64 17.39 -10.69 -1.92
C LYS A 64 18.46 -9.72 -1.41
N PHE A 65 18.95 -9.93 -0.19
CA PHE A 65 19.87 -9.06 0.51
C PHE A 65 21.14 -9.81 0.88
N SER A 66 21.95 -10.19 -0.12
CA SER A 66 23.26 -10.83 0.06
C SER A 66 24.40 -9.84 -0.21
N GLY A 67 25.58 -10.11 0.35
CA GLY A 67 26.74 -9.25 0.18
C GLY A 67 26.52 -7.83 0.72
N GLU A 68 26.89 -6.81 -0.04
CA GLU A 68 26.75 -5.39 0.35
C GLU A 68 25.29 -4.98 0.66
N LYS A 69 24.31 -5.63 0.04
CA LYS A 69 22.88 -5.37 0.30
C LYS A 69 22.45 -5.81 1.70
N ALA A 70 23.17 -6.72 2.36
CA ALA A 70 22.84 -7.16 3.72
C ALA A 70 23.05 -6.03 4.73
N GLU A 71 24.12 -5.24 4.60
CA GLU A 71 24.37 -4.08 5.47
C GLU A 71 23.35 -2.96 5.20
N GLN A 72 22.97 -2.75 3.95
CA GLN A 72 21.92 -1.79 3.61
C GLN A 72 20.56 -2.19 4.21
N TRP A 73 20.23 -3.48 4.16
CA TRP A 73 19.01 -4.00 4.79
C TRP A 73 19.03 -3.80 6.30
N LYS A 74 20.17 -4.09 6.95
CA LYS A 74 20.32 -3.89 8.38
C LYS A 74 20.12 -2.43 8.78
N ALA A 75 20.80 -1.50 8.10
CA ALA A 75 20.66 -0.07 8.35
C ALA A 75 19.21 0.41 8.14
N MET A 76 18.54 -0.09 7.11
CA MET A 76 17.13 0.22 6.83
C MET A 76 16.21 -0.32 7.93
N ARG A 77 16.43 -1.54 8.39
CA ARG A 77 15.68 -2.15 9.50
C ARG A 77 15.86 -1.36 10.79
N ASP A 78 17.12 -1.03 11.14
CA ASP A 78 17.45 -0.24 12.33
C ASP A 78 16.74 1.12 12.31
N TYR A 79 16.71 1.79 11.15
CA TYR A 79 15.99 3.05 10.98
C TYR A 79 14.46 2.88 11.17
N LEU A 80 13.87 1.85 10.57
CA LEU A 80 12.44 1.56 10.70
C LEU A 80 12.06 1.28 12.16
N GLU A 81 12.84 0.45 12.86
CA GLU A 81 12.61 0.12 14.28
C GLU A 81 12.75 1.36 15.19
N GLN A 82 13.62 2.31 14.86
CA GLN A 82 13.76 3.58 15.57
C GLN A 82 12.62 4.56 15.28
N SER A 83 12.14 4.62 14.05
CA SER A 83 11.09 5.56 13.62
C SER A 83 9.68 5.07 13.95
N ALA A 84 9.49 3.76 14.00
CA ALA A 84 8.20 3.11 14.17
C ALA A 84 7.42 3.54 15.43
N PRO A 85 8.02 3.63 16.63
CA PRO A 85 7.28 4.00 17.85
C PRO A 85 6.66 5.40 17.75
N GLY A 86 7.36 6.36 17.13
CA GLY A 86 6.85 7.70 16.90
C GLY A 86 5.63 7.75 15.97
N ALA A 87 5.51 6.78 15.09
CA ALA A 87 4.38 6.59 14.19
C ALA A 87 3.30 5.63 14.74
N GLY A 88 3.46 5.12 15.95
CA GLY A 88 2.55 4.15 16.56
C GLY A 88 2.62 2.76 15.91
N ILE A 89 3.76 2.39 15.36
CA ILE A 89 4.01 1.08 14.73
C ILE A 89 4.90 0.24 15.64
N GLU A 90 4.59 -1.05 15.70
CA GLU A 90 5.39 -2.07 16.36
C GLU A 90 5.79 -3.14 15.35
N PHE A 91 7.04 -3.08 14.85
CA PHE A 91 7.57 -4.10 13.96
C PHE A 91 8.09 -5.32 14.74
N ASN A 92 7.68 -6.52 14.32
CA ASN A 92 8.21 -7.79 14.78
C ASN A 92 8.88 -8.55 13.61
N PHE A 93 9.96 -7.98 13.06
CA PHE A 93 10.64 -8.57 11.89
C PHE A 93 11.17 -9.98 12.16
N ASP A 94 11.61 -10.27 13.38
CA ASP A 94 12.21 -11.58 13.75
C ASP A 94 11.15 -12.68 13.83
N GLY A 95 9.89 -12.30 14.05
CA GLY A 95 8.76 -13.22 14.08
C GLY A 95 8.29 -13.68 12.71
N ILE A 96 8.62 -12.92 11.64
CA ILE A 96 8.15 -13.24 10.28
C ILE A 96 8.81 -14.53 9.79
N LYS A 97 7.98 -15.53 9.49
CA LYS A 97 8.45 -16.84 9.02
C LYS A 97 8.23 -17.05 7.53
N HIS A 98 7.25 -16.36 6.96
CA HIS A 98 6.80 -16.55 5.61
C HIS A 98 6.77 -15.22 4.82
N ARG A 99 7.25 -15.23 3.58
CA ARG A 99 7.12 -14.13 2.63
C ARG A 99 5.95 -14.43 1.69
N PRO A 100 4.81 -13.79 1.86
CA PRO A 100 3.63 -14.07 1.05
C PRO A 100 3.77 -13.57 -0.39
N ASN A 101 3.00 -14.17 -1.29
CA ASN A 101 2.56 -13.53 -2.52
C ASN A 101 1.40 -12.59 -2.16
N THR A 102 1.49 -11.32 -2.56
CA THR A 102 0.53 -10.29 -2.11
C THR A 102 -0.67 -10.09 -3.04
N LEU A 103 -0.80 -10.88 -4.10
CA LEU A 103 -1.90 -10.73 -5.06
C LEU A 103 -3.28 -10.81 -4.37
N ASN A 104 -3.49 -11.81 -3.51
CA ASN A 104 -4.77 -11.97 -2.81
C ASN A 104 -5.03 -10.84 -1.80
N ALA A 105 -4.00 -10.34 -1.12
CA ALA A 105 -4.12 -9.16 -0.27
C ALA A 105 -4.53 -7.91 -1.08
N HIS A 106 -3.99 -7.72 -2.28
CA HIS A 106 -4.40 -6.63 -3.17
C HIS A 106 -5.82 -6.81 -3.72
N ARG A 107 -6.29 -8.05 -3.94
CA ARG A 107 -7.70 -8.32 -4.29
C ARG A 107 -8.62 -7.90 -3.13
N LEU A 108 -8.26 -8.24 -1.89
CA LEU A 108 -8.99 -7.81 -0.69
C LEU A 108 -9.03 -6.28 -0.60
N MET A 109 -7.90 -5.59 -0.83
CA MET A 109 -7.84 -4.12 -0.87
C MET A 109 -8.82 -3.53 -1.88
N ARG A 110 -8.92 -4.12 -3.08
CA ARG A 110 -9.84 -3.69 -4.12
C ARG A 110 -11.31 -3.84 -3.70
N TRP A 111 -11.69 -4.94 -3.06
CA TRP A 111 -13.05 -5.15 -2.57
C TRP A 111 -13.37 -4.24 -1.38
N ALA A 112 -12.41 -4.01 -0.50
CA ALA A 112 -12.52 -3.04 0.59
C ALA A 112 -12.73 -1.60 0.07
N ALA A 113 -12.05 -1.23 -1.01
CA ALA A 113 -12.22 0.08 -1.65
C ALA A 113 -13.65 0.30 -2.15
N GLY A 114 -14.28 -0.73 -2.74
CA GLY A 114 -15.68 -0.69 -3.17
C GLY A 114 -16.69 -0.43 -2.03
N GLN A 115 -16.27 -0.59 -0.77
CA GLN A 115 -17.07 -0.36 0.43
C GLN A 115 -16.51 0.76 1.33
N SER A 116 -15.62 1.60 0.80
CA SER A 116 -14.94 2.70 1.53
C SER A 116 -14.17 2.23 2.77
N LYS A 117 -13.62 1.01 2.73
CA LYS A 117 -12.88 0.37 3.82
C LYS A 117 -11.42 0.11 3.51
N SER A 118 -10.89 0.66 2.41
CA SER A 118 -9.51 0.40 1.97
C SER A 118 -8.46 0.82 2.99
N ASP A 119 -8.69 1.91 3.72
CA ASP A 119 -7.75 2.37 4.75
C ASP A 119 -7.69 1.42 5.95
N ALA A 120 -8.85 0.93 6.41
CA ALA A 120 -8.93 -0.09 7.44
C ALA A 120 -8.31 -1.42 6.99
N ALA A 121 -8.52 -1.81 5.72
CA ALA A 121 -7.93 -3.01 5.15
C ALA A 121 -6.40 -2.91 5.07
N ALA A 122 -5.87 -1.77 4.62
CA ALA A 122 -4.42 -1.54 4.58
C ALA A 122 -3.81 -1.67 5.98
N GLU A 123 -4.42 -1.03 6.99
CA GLU A 123 -3.94 -1.10 8.37
C GLU A 123 -3.95 -2.54 8.90
N ALA A 124 -5.09 -3.25 8.75
CA ALA A 124 -5.23 -4.62 9.23
C ALA A 124 -4.20 -5.57 8.56
N LEU A 125 -3.95 -5.41 7.26
CA LEU A 125 -2.97 -6.22 6.53
C LEU A 125 -1.53 -5.92 6.98
N PHE A 126 -1.18 -4.66 7.20
CA PHE A 126 0.14 -4.29 7.73
C PHE A 126 0.35 -4.81 9.14
N GLU A 127 -0.62 -4.64 10.04
CA GLU A 127 -0.53 -5.17 11.42
C GLU A 127 -0.41 -6.68 11.42
N ALA A 128 -1.26 -7.38 10.67
CA ALA A 128 -1.24 -8.84 10.56
C ALA A 128 0.14 -9.34 10.11
N PHE A 129 0.75 -8.71 9.11
CA PHE A 129 2.04 -9.16 8.58
C PHE A 129 3.22 -8.76 9.47
N PHE A 130 3.34 -7.48 9.82
CA PHE A 130 4.54 -6.95 10.46
C PHE A 130 4.56 -7.08 11.99
N LYS A 131 3.40 -7.06 12.64
CA LYS A 131 3.27 -7.14 14.09
C LYS A 131 2.94 -8.55 14.54
N ASP A 132 1.87 -9.12 13.96
CA ASP A 132 1.33 -10.42 14.38
C ASP A 132 1.98 -11.60 13.64
N ASN A 133 2.81 -11.31 12.61
CA ASN A 133 3.54 -12.28 11.79
C ASN A 133 2.62 -13.31 11.11
N ARG A 134 1.43 -12.89 10.74
CA ARG A 134 0.45 -13.70 10.00
C ARG A 134 0.78 -13.68 8.51
N ASP A 135 0.47 -14.78 7.84
CA ASP A 135 0.63 -14.88 6.39
C ASP A 135 -0.55 -14.23 5.67
N ILE A 136 -0.37 -13.02 5.15
CA ILE A 136 -1.39 -12.30 4.36
C ILE A 136 -1.54 -12.84 2.92
N GLY A 137 -0.87 -13.92 2.56
CA GLY A 137 -1.12 -14.72 1.36
C GLY A 137 -2.12 -15.86 1.62
N ASP A 138 -2.29 -16.26 2.89
CA ASP A 138 -3.22 -17.30 3.30
C ASP A 138 -4.67 -16.82 3.22
N ILE A 139 -5.49 -17.60 2.49
CA ILE A 139 -6.91 -17.28 2.27
C ILE A 139 -7.68 -17.22 3.60
N ALA A 140 -7.39 -18.12 4.55
CA ALA A 140 -8.09 -18.14 5.83
C ALA A 140 -7.79 -16.87 6.65
N VAL A 141 -6.54 -16.41 6.64
CA VAL A 141 -6.13 -15.14 7.27
C VAL A 141 -6.85 -13.96 6.63
N LEU A 142 -6.92 -13.92 5.29
CA LEU A 142 -7.59 -12.82 4.58
C LEU A 142 -9.10 -12.78 4.82
N ILE A 143 -9.76 -13.95 4.95
CA ILE A 143 -11.19 -14.04 5.27
C ILE A 143 -11.45 -13.49 6.68
N GLU A 144 -10.63 -13.85 7.66
CA GLU A 144 -10.74 -13.33 9.03
C GLU A 144 -10.56 -11.81 9.05
N LEU A 145 -9.48 -11.29 8.46
CA LEU A 145 -9.22 -9.85 8.37
C LEU A 145 -10.36 -9.09 7.65
N ALA A 146 -10.95 -9.70 6.62
CA ALA A 146 -12.12 -9.14 5.95
C ALA A 146 -13.30 -8.97 6.90
N GLY A 147 -13.58 -10.00 7.73
CA GLY A 147 -14.62 -9.94 8.77
C GLY A 147 -14.34 -8.85 9.81
N ASP A 148 -13.11 -8.76 10.28
CA ASP A 148 -12.68 -7.78 11.30
C ASP A 148 -12.88 -6.33 10.84
N ILE A 149 -12.68 -6.04 9.56
CA ILE A 149 -12.95 -4.73 8.98
C ILE A 149 -14.41 -4.55 8.51
N GLY A 150 -15.26 -5.54 8.78
CA GLY A 150 -16.71 -5.51 8.52
C GLY A 150 -17.07 -5.73 7.04
N LEU A 151 -16.26 -6.46 6.27
CA LEU A 151 -16.68 -7.05 5.00
C LEU A 151 -17.43 -8.36 5.25
N GLU A 152 -18.22 -8.79 4.26
CA GLU A 152 -18.90 -10.08 4.31
C GLU A 152 -17.90 -11.23 4.10
N ALA A 153 -17.35 -11.77 5.19
CA ALA A 153 -16.29 -12.78 5.16
C ALA A 153 -16.61 -14.01 4.29
N PRO A 154 -17.83 -14.58 4.28
CA PRO A 154 -18.18 -15.67 3.37
C PRO A 154 -18.04 -15.27 1.89
N ILE A 155 -18.51 -14.09 1.51
CA ILE A 155 -18.41 -13.59 0.14
C ILE A 155 -16.94 -13.41 -0.25
N VAL A 156 -16.13 -12.83 0.63
CA VAL A 156 -14.68 -12.69 0.41
C VAL A 156 -14.04 -14.05 0.21
N GLY A 157 -14.44 -15.07 0.99
CA GLY A 157 -13.97 -16.44 0.84
C GLY A 157 -14.28 -17.04 -0.54
N GLU A 158 -15.51 -16.87 -1.03
CA GLU A 158 -15.91 -17.31 -2.37
C GLU A 158 -15.12 -16.59 -3.48
N LEU A 159 -14.90 -15.28 -3.33
CA LEU A 159 -14.12 -14.48 -4.27
C LEU A 159 -12.65 -14.92 -4.28
N LEU A 160 -12.04 -15.16 -3.11
CA LEU A 160 -10.65 -15.63 -3.00
C LEU A 160 -10.46 -17.04 -3.56
N ALA A 161 -11.46 -17.91 -3.48
CA ALA A 161 -11.43 -19.26 -4.06
C ALA A 161 -11.49 -19.26 -5.60
N SER A 162 -11.79 -18.13 -6.23
CA SER A 162 -11.83 -17.94 -7.69
C SER A 162 -10.66 -17.09 -8.16
N ASP A 163 -10.56 -16.84 -9.47
CA ASP A 163 -9.62 -15.89 -10.10
C ASP A 163 -10.18 -14.47 -10.23
N LYS A 164 -11.33 -14.20 -9.58
CA LYS A 164 -12.01 -12.90 -9.66
C LYS A 164 -11.06 -11.75 -9.29
N ASP A 165 -10.98 -10.77 -10.18
CA ASP A 165 -10.15 -9.55 -10.04
C ASP A 165 -8.62 -9.77 -10.03
N GLU A 166 -8.08 -10.98 -10.25
CA GLU A 166 -6.64 -11.18 -10.39
C GLU A 166 -6.07 -10.35 -11.55
N LYS A 167 -6.71 -10.48 -12.71
CA LYS A 167 -6.31 -9.71 -13.90
C LYS A 167 -6.45 -8.20 -13.67
N ALA A 168 -7.50 -7.77 -12.96
CA ALA A 168 -7.71 -6.36 -12.68
C ALA A 168 -6.60 -5.79 -11.80
N VAL A 169 -6.16 -6.51 -10.77
CA VAL A 169 -5.01 -6.13 -9.92
C VAL A 169 -3.74 -6.06 -10.74
N TRP A 170 -3.49 -7.07 -11.59
CA TRP A 170 -2.31 -7.09 -12.46
C TRP A 170 -2.30 -5.93 -13.45
N ASP A 171 -3.41 -5.69 -14.16
CA ASP A 171 -3.50 -4.61 -15.15
C ASP A 171 -3.27 -3.25 -14.49
N GLU A 172 -3.83 -3.04 -13.29
CA GLU A 172 -3.66 -1.81 -12.53
C GLU A 172 -2.21 -1.62 -12.06
N GLU A 173 -1.56 -2.66 -11.53
CA GLU A 173 -0.13 -2.62 -11.19
C GLU A 173 0.72 -2.28 -12.42
N MET A 174 0.47 -2.94 -13.56
CA MET A 174 1.21 -2.68 -14.80
C MET A 174 1.00 -1.27 -15.33
N PHE A 175 -0.17 -0.67 -15.11
CA PHE A 175 -0.41 0.72 -15.43
C PHE A 175 0.54 1.64 -14.65
N TYR A 176 0.62 1.49 -13.32
CA TYR A 176 1.51 2.32 -12.49
C TYR A 176 3.00 2.08 -12.78
N ARG A 177 3.39 0.85 -13.08
CA ARG A 177 4.76 0.55 -13.54
C ARG A 177 5.09 1.26 -14.86
N LYS A 178 4.16 1.30 -15.81
CA LYS A 178 4.32 2.02 -17.09
C LYS A 178 4.36 3.53 -16.90
N LEU A 179 3.69 4.08 -15.90
CA LEU A 179 3.81 5.48 -15.51
C LEU A 179 5.17 5.82 -14.87
N GLY A 180 6.06 4.84 -14.67
CA GLY A 180 7.40 5.05 -14.10
C GLY A 180 7.49 4.83 -12.60
N VAL A 181 6.44 4.32 -11.93
CA VAL A 181 6.53 3.92 -10.53
C VAL A 181 7.47 2.72 -10.41
N SER A 182 8.63 2.91 -9.79
CA SER A 182 9.67 1.90 -9.60
C SER A 182 9.93 1.54 -8.14
N GLY A 183 9.24 2.18 -7.21
CA GLY A 183 9.37 1.95 -5.77
C GLY A 183 8.12 2.39 -5.01
N VAL A 184 7.95 1.89 -3.81
CA VAL A 184 6.79 2.14 -2.96
C VAL A 184 7.20 2.48 -1.52
N PRO A 185 6.40 3.31 -0.79
CA PRO A 185 5.18 3.94 -1.27
C PRO A 185 5.46 5.05 -2.28
N THR A 186 4.52 5.29 -3.20
CA THR A 186 4.51 6.47 -4.08
C THR A 186 3.12 7.10 -4.04
N TYR A 187 3.06 8.40 -3.81
CA TYR A 187 1.83 9.19 -3.72
C TYR A 187 1.71 10.02 -4.99
N ILE A 188 0.64 9.85 -5.75
CA ILE A 188 0.39 10.56 -7.01
C ILE A 188 -0.77 11.52 -6.78
N PHE A 189 -0.51 12.82 -6.91
CA PHE A 189 -1.44 13.89 -6.61
C PHE A 189 -2.12 14.37 -7.90
N ASN A 190 -3.45 14.28 -7.95
CA ASN A 190 -4.29 14.70 -9.08
C ASN A 190 -3.83 14.12 -10.44
N GLY A 191 -3.09 13.00 -10.46
CA GLY A 191 -2.47 12.45 -11.67
C GLY A 191 -1.33 13.28 -12.28
N ARG A 192 -0.86 14.34 -11.61
CA ARG A 192 0.05 15.35 -12.18
C ARG A 192 1.48 15.28 -11.69
N PHE A 193 1.70 15.01 -10.43
CA PHE A 193 3.04 14.86 -9.85
C PHE A 193 3.04 13.76 -8.79
N ALA A 194 4.21 13.29 -8.46
CA ALA A 194 4.37 12.20 -7.50
C ALA A 194 5.41 12.53 -6.43
N VAL A 195 5.16 12.05 -5.22
CA VAL A 195 6.10 12.05 -4.10
C VAL A 195 6.41 10.59 -3.76
N SER A 196 7.68 10.22 -3.77
CA SER A 196 8.11 8.84 -3.51
C SER A 196 8.71 8.66 -2.12
N GLY A 197 8.52 7.48 -1.55
CA GLY A 197 9.03 7.10 -0.23
C GLY A 197 8.11 7.51 0.93
N ALA A 198 8.39 6.96 2.12
CA ALA A 198 7.69 7.29 3.36
C ALA A 198 8.14 8.66 3.89
N GLN A 199 7.75 9.71 3.19
CA GLN A 199 8.08 11.10 3.54
C GLN A 199 7.46 11.50 4.88
N GLU A 200 8.07 12.49 5.54
CA GLU A 200 7.56 13.07 6.77
C GLU A 200 6.16 13.70 6.56
N PRO A 201 5.31 13.71 7.59
CA PRO A 201 3.96 14.24 7.48
C PRO A 201 3.87 15.66 6.93
N GLY A 202 4.83 16.53 7.26
CA GLY A 202 4.89 17.91 6.77
C GLY A 202 5.06 17.98 5.26
N VAL A 203 5.95 17.15 4.70
CA VAL A 203 6.21 17.07 3.25
C VAL A 203 4.95 16.63 2.49
N LEU A 204 4.26 15.61 3.01
CA LEU A 204 3.01 15.13 2.42
C LEU A 204 1.88 16.16 2.52
N ALA A 205 1.79 16.88 3.65
CA ALA A 205 0.84 17.96 3.83
C ALA A 205 1.09 19.13 2.87
N ASP A 206 2.35 19.48 2.61
CA ASP A 206 2.71 20.52 1.65
C ASP A 206 2.35 20.08 0.22
N ALA A 207 2.58 18.83 -0.15
CA ALA A 207 2.15 18.27 -1.42
C ALA A 207 0.61 18.31 -1.61
N ILE A 208 -0.17 18.04 -0.54
CA ILE A 208 -1.64 18.20 -0.56
C ILE A 208 -2.02 19.66 -0.80
N ARG A 209 -1.35 20.61 -0.13
CA ARG A 209 -1.61 22.05 -0.32
C ARG A 209 -1.31 22.48 -1.76
N GLU A 210 -0.16 22.06 -2.29
CA GLU A 210 0.21 22.31 -3.69
C GLU A 210 -0.85 21.76 -4.65
N ALA A 211 -1.22 20.49 -4.50
CA ALA A 211 -2.24 19.85 -5.33
C ALA A 211 -3.60 20.57 -5.27
N SER A 212 -3.97 21.11 -4.10
CA SER A 212 -5.24 21.84 -3.91
C SER A 212 -5.30 23.20 -4.61
N GLN A 213 -4.14 23.77 -4.96
CA GLN A 213 -4.01 25.06 -5.65
C GLN A 213 -3.90 24.88 -7.18
N MET A 214 -3.74 23.65 -7.66
CA MET A 214 -3.67 23.39 -9.09
C MET A 214 -5.03 23.66 -9.76
N PRO A 215 -5.04 24.28 -10.96
CA PRO A 215 -6.28 24.43 -11.71
C PRO A 215 -6.85 23.03 -12.03
N PRO A 216 -8.17 22.89 -12.17
CA PRO A 216 -8.77 21.66 -12.71
C PRO A 216 -8.08 21.27 -14.01
N GLU A 217 -8.02 19.95 -14.33
CA GLU A 217 -7.65 19.57 -15.70
C GLU A 217 -8.59 20.28 -16.68
N GLU A 218 -8.05 21.05 -17.61
CA GLU A 218 -8.78 21.42 -18.80
C GLU A 218 -9.10 20.09 -19.49
N ASN A 219 -10.38 19.70 -19.51
CA ASN A 219 -10.81 18.58 -20.31
C ASN A 219 -10.24 18.84 -21.71
N ALA A 220 -9.37 17.94 -22.19
CA ALA A 220 -8.96 17.94 -23.59
C ALA A 220 -10.27 17.91 -24.36
N ASP A 221 -10.62 19.06 -24.90
CA ASP A 221 -11.83 19.37 -25.60
C ASP A 221 -12.11 18.23 -26.57
N GLU A 222 -13.35 17.74 -26.57
CA GLU A 222 -13.87 16.91 -27.64
C GLU A 222 -13.74 17.72 -28.93
N GLY A 223 -12.50 17.73 -29.45
CA GLY A 223 -12.13 18.37 -30.70
C GLY A 223 -12.74 17.61 -31.85
N GLU A 224 -13.86 18.16 -32.31
CA GLU A 224 -14.38 18.17 -33.67
C GLU A 224 -14.13 16.92 -34.52
N VAL A 225 -15.26 16.31 -34.77
CA VAL A 225 -15.61 15.45 -35.91
C VAL A 225 -14.95 15.78 -37.22
#